data_34104e651d8f841d2b257b922eb3143e
#
_entry.id   34104e651d8f841d2b257b922eb3143e
#
_cell.length_a   1.000
_cell.length_b   1.000
_cell.length_c   1.000
_cell.angle_alpha   90.00
_cell.angle_beta   90.00
_cell.angle_gamma   90.00
#
_symmetry.space_group_name_H-M   'P 1'
#
loop_
_entity.id
_entity.type
_entity.pdbx_description
1 polymer ?
#
loop_
_entity_poly.entity_id
_entity_poly.type
_entity_poly.pdbx_seq_one_letter_code
_entity_poly.pdbx_strand_id
1 'polypeptide(L)'
;MVEAIRDCEALVAAVARAFYPDDVAIVLDALIRDRYVREDEMGRRLRMSARQARKLLQLLEGERLVDFEVLDVGADGKLKKKKKDLGHEIGKAGDAGRKSPAPPAANEIYWYVDLARFVDVIRWRVHTMRETIRKRESAATAALTFRCGRCGVGQSSLDAVRYQFKCPERLCLGEPDALLTES
;
A
#
# COMPACT_ATOMS: atom_id res chain seq x y z
N MET A 1 8.56 -10.00 -23.48
CA MET A 1 7.90 -8.71 -23.10
C MET A 1 6.39 -8.87 -22.86
N VAL A 2 5.65 -9.55 -23.74
CA VAL A 2 4.20 -9.77 -23.59
C VAL A 2 3.85 -10.64 -22.35
N GLU A 3 4.63 -11.67 -22.06
CA GLU A 3 4.47 -12.51 -20.86
C GLU A 3 4.63 -11.70 -19.57
N ALA A 4 5.68 -10.90 -19.46
CA ALA A 4 5.91 -10.07 -18.28
C ALA A 4 4.76 -9.08 -17.99
N ILE A 5 4.12 -8.56 -19.02
CA ILE A 5 2.94 -7.71 -18.88
C ILE A 5 1.76 -8.50 -18.32
N ARG A 6 1.50 -9.70 -18.84
CA ARG A 6 0.44 -10.59 -18.34
C ARG A 6 0.66 -10.99 -16.88
N ASP A 7 1.90 -11.27 -16.51
CA ASP A 7 2.24 -11.60 -15.12
C ASP A 7 1.99 -10.41 -14.18
N CYS A 8 2.32 -9.19 -14.61
CA CYS A 8 2.02 -7.98 -13.86
C CYS A 8 0.50 -7.76 -13.74
N GLU A 9 -0.27 -7.97 -14.81
CA GLU A 9 -1.74 -7.87 -14.78
C GLU A 9 -2.36 -8.92 -13.84
N ALA A 10 -1.86 -10.15 -13.89
CA ALA A 10 -2.27 -11.20 -12.96
C ALA A 10 -1.95 -10.86 -11.50
N LEU A 11 -0.79 -10.23 -11.25
CA LEU A 11 -0.42 -9.74 -9.93
C LEU A 11 -1.39 -8.66 -9.43
N VAL A 12 -1.75 -7.68 -10.29
CA VAL A 12 -2.72 -6.65 -9.91
C VAL A 12 -4.06 -7.28 -9.54
N ALA A 13 -4.55 -8.22 -10.35
CA ALA A 13 -5.80 -8.92 -10.08
C ALA A 13 -5.75 -9.74 -8.78
N ALA A 14 -4.64 -10.40 -8.49
CA ALA A 14 -4.44 -11.16 -7.26
C ALA A 14 -4.43 -10.25 -6.03
N VAL A 15 -3.68 -9.13 -6.09
CA VAL A 15 -3.61 -8.14 -5.00
C VAL A 15 -4.97 -7.48 -4.77
N ALA A 16 -5.67 -7.10 -5.86
CA ALA A 16 -7.00 -6.50 -5.76
C ALA A 16 -7.96 -7.40 -4.99
N ARG A 17 -8.06 -8.68 -5.36
CA ARG A 17 -8.97 -9.63 -4.72
C ARG A 17 -8.57 -10.05 -3.31
N ALA A 18 -7.27 -10.02 -2.99
CA ALA A 18 -6.79 -10.43 -1.67
C ALA A 18 -6.88 -9.35 -0.60
N PHE A 19 -6.76 -8.07 -0.98
CA PHE A 19 -6.56 -6.98 -0.03
C PHE A 19 -7.59 -5.85 -0.11
N TYR A 20 -8.44 -5.84 -1.14
CA TYR A 20 -9.39 -4.77 -1.39
C TYR A 20 -10.82 -5.27 -1.49
N PRO A 21 -11.82 -4.44 -1.19
CA PRO A 21 -13.21 -4.78 -1.41
C PRO A 21 -13.55 -4.86 -2.91
N ASP A 22 -14.65 -5.53 -3.23
CA ASP A 22 -15.03 -5.86 -4.62
C ASP A 22 -15.18 -4.63 -5.52
N ASP A 23 -15.67 -3.52 -5.00
CA ASP A 23 -15.83 -2.27 -5.77
C ASP A 23 -14.48 -1.70 -6.23
N VAL A 24 -13.44 -1.78 -5.38
CA VAL A 24 -12.07 -1.40 -5.75
C VAL A 24 -11.46 -2.39 -6.73
N ALA A 25 -11.67 -3.69 -6.52
CA ALA A 25 -11.17 -4.73 -7.42
C ALA A 25 -11.73 -4.58 -8.84
N ILE A 26 -13.02 -4.28 -8.97
CA ILE A 26 -13.68 -4.04 -10.26
C ILE A 26 -13.09 -2.81 -10.98
N VAL A 27 -12.79 -1.72 -10.24
CA VAL A 27 -12.15 -0.52 -10.81
C VAL A 27 -10.74 -0.86 -11.34
N LEU A 28 -9.94 -1.60 -10.58
CA LEU A 28 -8.61 -2.04 -11.03
C LEU A 28 -8.68 -2.97 -12.24
N ASP A 29 -9.60 -3.93 -12.25
CA ASP A 29 -9.81 -4.82 -13.41
C ASP A 29 -10.20 -4.03 -14.67
N ALA A 30 -11.04 -2.99 -14.54
CA ALA A 30 -11.39 -2.12 -15.65
C ALA A 30 -10.20 -1.33 -16.19
N LEU A 31 -9.37 -0.77 -15.28
CA LEU A 31 -8.17 -0.01 -15.67
C LEU A 31 -7.12 -0.90 -16.36
N ILE A 32 -6.94 -2.13 -15.90
CA ILE A 32 -6.04 -3.11 -16.54
C ILE A 32 -6.50 -3.45 -17.96
N ARG A 33 -7.78 -3.74 -18.11
CA ARG A 33 -8.34 -4.14 -19.39
C ARG A 33 -8.29 -3.02 -20.43
N ASP A 34 -8.66 -1.81 -20.03
CA ASP A 34 -8.87 -0.69 -20.95
C ASP A 34 -7.65 0.25 -21.03
N ARG A 35 -6.62 0.01 -20.19
CA ARG A 35 -5.35 0.74 -20.09
C ARG A 35 -5.50 2.20 -19.63
N TYR A 36 -6.30 2.98 -20.33
CA TYR A 36 -6.62 4.38 -20.03
C TYR A 36 -8.13 4.56 -20.01
N VAL A 37 -8.65 5.06 -18.92
CA VAL A 37 -10.09 5.30 -18.77
C VAL A 37 -10.33 6.72 -18.31
N ARG A 38 -11.23 7.40 -19.00
CA ARG A 38 -11.64 8.75 -18.65
C ARG A 38 -12.48 8.71 -17.37
N GLU A 39 -12.27 9.68 -16.48
CA GLU A 39 -12.93 9.70 -15.17
C GLU A 39 -14.47 9.63 -15.26
N ASP A 40 -15.07 10.40 -16.16
CA ASP A 40 -16.52 10.43 -16.33
C ASP A 40 -17.09 9.14 -16.96
N GLU A 41 -16.27 8.41 -17.71
CA GLU A 41 -16.65 7.15 -18.35
C GLU A 41 -16.61 5.97 -17.38
N MET A 42 -15.70 6.00 -16.38
CA MET A 42 -15.57 4.94 -15.39
C MET A 42 -16.89 4.65 -14.66
N GLY A 43 -17.56 5.68 -14.19
CA GLY A 43 -18.86 5.51 -13.51
C GLY A 43 -19.92 4.89 -14.41
N ARG A 44 -20.00 5.30 -15.67
CA ARG A 44 -20.95 4.74 -16.64
C ARG A 44 -20.67 3.28 -16.95
N ARG A 45 -19.40 2.90 -17.14
CA ARG A 45 -18.99 1.52 -17.45
C ARG A 45 -19.27 0.57 -16.31
N LEU A 46 -19.01 1.00 -15.08
CA LEU A 46 -19.17 0.18 -13.88
C LEU A 46 -20.56 0.31 -13.23
N ARG A 47 -21.47 1.06 -13.85
CA ARG A 47 -22.84 1.30 -13.34
C ARG A 47 -22.86 1.86 -11.91
N MET A 48 -21.88 2.71 -11.60
CA MET A 48 -21.79 3.43 -10.33
C MET A 48 -21.89 4.95 -10.54
N SER A 49 -22.20 5.69 -9.49
CA SER A 49 -22.24 7.14 -9.58
C SER A 49 -20.84 7.71 -9.85
N ALA A 50 -20.75 8.82 -10.60
CA ALA A 50 -19.46 9.48 -10.87
C ALA A 50 -18.73 9.87 -9.56
N ARG A 51 -19.49 10.21 -8.50
CA ARG A 51 -18.93 10.52 -7.18
C ARG A 51 -18.27 9.30 -6.53
N GLN A 52 -18.89 8.13 -6.63
CA GLN A 52 -18.32 6.86 -6.12
C GLN A 52 -17.06 6.49 -6.90
N ALA A 53 -17.14 6.51 -8.24
CA ALA A 53 -15.98 6.21 -9.08
C ALA A 53 -14.78 7.10 -8.75
N ARG A 54 -14.99 8.42 -8.64
CA ARG A 54 -13.95 9.38 -8.25
C ARG A 54 -13.38 9.08 -6.87
N LYS A 55 -14.21 8.76 -5.88
CA LYS A 55 -13.75 8.42 -4.53
C LYS A 55 -12.86 7.19 -4.52
N LEU A 56 -13.21 6.14 -5.28
CA LEU A 56 -12.41 4.92 -5.39
C LEU A 56 -11.06 5.19 -6.11
N LEU A 57 -11.10 5.97 -7.20
CA LEU A 57 -9.90 6.35 -7.94
C LEU A 57 -8.94 7.19 -7.08
N GLN A 58 -9.45 8.15 -6.31
CA GLN A 58 -8.66 8.94 -5.38
C GLN A 58 -8.06 8.10 -4.24
N LEU A 59 -8.80 7.12 -3.73
CA LEU A 59 -8.28 6.17 -2.74
C LEU A 59 -7.09 5.39 -3.33
N LEU A 60 -7.25 4.84 -4.53
CA LEU A 60 -6.20 4.09 -5.21
C LEU A 60 -4.98 4.95 -5.57
N GLU A 61 -5.20 6.22 -5.92
CA GLU A 61 -4.11 7.18 -6.17
C GLU A 61 -3.36 7.51 -4.88
N GLY A 62 -4.07 7.73 -3.77
CA GLY A 62 -3.47 7.93 -2.46
C GLY A 62 -2.62 6.75 -2.01
N GLU A 63 -2.99 5.54 -2.39
CA GLU A 63 -2.22 4.31 -2.19
C GLU A 63 -1.11 4.07 -3.24
N ARG A 64 -0.98 4.95 -4.23
CA ARG A 64 -0.01 4.89 -5.32
C ARG A 64 -0.14 3.67 -6.23
N LEU A 65 -1.33 3.10 -6.33
CA LEU A 65 -1.62 1.95 -7.20
C LEU A 65 -2.10 2.37 -8.57
N VAL A 66 -2.67 3.57 -8.68
CA VAL A 66 -3.19 4.17 -9.91
C VAL A 66 -2.61 5.57 -10.05
N ASP A 67 -2.45 6.02 -11.26
CA ASP A 67 -2.05 7.40 -11.58
C ASP A 67 -3.04 8.03 -12.57
N PHE A 68 -2.96 9.34 -12.75
CA PHE A 68 -3.80 10.04 -13.70
C PHE A 68 -3.02 11.07 -14.51
N GLU A 69 -3.51 11.34 -15.71
CA GLU A 69 -3.03 12.42 -16.56
C GLU A 69 -4.18 13.37 -16.88
N VAL A 70 -3.88 14.67 -16.85
CA VAL A 70 -4.80 15.70 -17.27
C VAL A 70 -4.44 16.09 -18.69
N LEU A 71 -5.39 15.91 -19.61
CA LEU A 71 -5.24 16.27 -21.01
C LEU A 71 -6.12 17.47 -21.31
N ASP A 72 -5.52 18.55 -21.81
CA ASP A 72 -6.23 19.70 -22.33
C ASP A 72 -6.63 19.41 -23.78
N VAL A 73 -7.90 19.49 -24.07
CA VAL A 73 -8.41 19.48 -25.47
C VAL A 73 -8.21 20.88 -26.01
N GLY A 74 -7.12 21.10 -26.76
CA GLY A 74 -6.90 22.38 -27.44
C GLY A 74 -8.04 22.69 -28.42
N ALA A 75 -8.21 23.97 -28.75
CA ALA A 75 -9.18 24.43 -29.74
C ALA A 75 -9.07 23.71 -31.10
N ASP A 76 -7.92 23.10 -31.38
CA ASP A 76 -7.61 22.32 -32.58
C ASP A 76 -7.93 20.83 -32.44
N GLY A 77 -8.60 20.38 -31.35
CA GLY A 77 -8.91 18.97 -31.10
C GLY A 77 -7.68 18.10 -30.77
N LYS A 78 -6.50 18.68 -30.63
CA LYS A 78 -5.27 17.96 -30.26
C LYS A 78 -5.12 17.89 -28.75
N LEU A 79 -4.96 16.69 -28.22
CA LEU A 79 -4.69 16.44 -26.81
C LEU A 79 -3.26 16.90 -26.47
N LYS A 80 -3.12 17.83 -25.55
CA LYS A 80 -1.82 18.28 -25.00
C LYS A 80 -1.71 17.87 -23.54
N LYS A 81 -0.60 17.19 -23.18
CA LYS A 81 -0.32 16.84 -21.78
C LYS A 81 -0.01 18.09 -20.99
N LYS A 82 -0.73 18.32 -19.90
CA LYS A 82 -0.42 19.36 -18.92
C LYS A 82 0.58 18.80 -17.92
N LYS A 83 1.73 19.46 -17.73
CA LYS A 83 2.67 19.09 -16.67
C LYS A 83 1.95 19.19 -15.33
N LYS A 84 2.15 18.19 -14.48
CA LYS A 84 1.63 18.08 -13.12
C LYS A 84 2.42 19.09 -12.26
N ASP A 85 1.99 20.36 -12.23
CA ASP A 85 2.47 21.30 -11.22
C ASP A 85 1.71 21.00 -9.92
N LEU A 86 2.41 20.39 -8.98
CA LEU A 86 1.96 20.25 -7.59
C LEU A 86 2.00 21.61 -6.89
N GLY A 87 1.13 22.53 -7.29
CA GLY A 87 0.91 23.81 -6.65
C GLY A 87 -0.46 23.84 -6.01
N HIS A 88 -0.49 23.61 -4.71
CA HIS A 88 -1.64 23.89 -3.86
C HIS A 88 -1.83 25.40 -3.79
N GLU A 89 -2.64 25.99 -4.68
CA GLU A 89 -3.09 27.35 -4.52
C GLU A 89 -4.53 27.40 -4.03
N ILE A 90 -4.63 27.64 -2.72
CA ILE A 90 -5.85 28.09 -2.05
C ILE A 90 -6.15 29.52 -2.52
N GLY A 91 -7.38 29.70 -2.96
CA GLY A 91 -7.93 30.88 -3.60
C GLY A 91 -7.59 32.24 -2.98
N LYS A 92 -7.40 33.20 -3.88
CA LYS A 92 -7.73 34.62 -3.64
C LYS A 92 -8.72 35.09 -4.69
N ALA A 93 -9.91 35.41 -4.23
CA ALA A 93 -10.88 36.15 -4.98
C ALA A 93 -10.31 37.56 -5.25
N GLY A 94 -10.26 37.93 -6.50
CA GLY A 94 -9.91 39.28 -6.95
C GLY A 94 -10.77 39.63 -8.17
N ASP A 95 -11.69 40.53 -7.95
CA ASP A 95 -12.58 41.20 -8.89
C ASP A 95 -11.80 41.87 -10.03
N ALA A 96 -12.20 41.67 -11.27
CA ALA A 96 -12.33 42.70 -12.30
C ALA A 96 -12.45 42.12 -13.73
N GLY A 97 -13.47 42.53 -14.45
CA GLY A 97 -13.43 42.70 -15.93
C GLY A 97 -14.14 41.61 -16.74
N ARG A 98 -15.44 41.86 -17.02
CA ARG A 98 -16.25 41.22 -18.06
C ARG A 98 -15.51 41.12 -19.39
N LYS A 99 -15.00 39.96 -19.74
CA LYS A 99 -14.84 39.47 -21.11
C LYS A 99 -15.57 38.14 -21.19
N SER A 100 -16.40 37.96 -22.22
CA SER A 100 -17.13 36.75 -22.50
C SER A 100 -16.20 35.53 -22.30
N PRO A 101 -16.55 34.56 -21.43
CA PRO A 101 -15.71 33.42 -21.28
C PRO A 101 -15.81 32.56 -22.54
N ALA A 102 -14.66 32.37 -23.21
CA ALA A 102 -14.50 31.23 -24.07
C ALA A 102 -14.89 29.98 -23.23
N PRO A 103 -15.57 28.96 -23.83
CA PRO A 103 -15.92 27.79 -23.09
C PRO A 103 -14.65 27.23 -22.41
N PRO A 104 -14.68 26.88 -21.11
CA PRO A 104 -13.51 26.38 -20.44
C PRO A 104 -13.02 25.17 -21.23
N ALA A 105 -11.74 25.18 -21.60
CA ALA A 105 -11.09 24.02 -22.17
C ALA A 105 -11.41 22.84 -21.25
N ALA A 106 -12.13 21.85 -21.75
CA ALA A 106 -12.57 20.73 -20.93
C ALA A 106 -11.34 19.89 -20.59
N ASN A 107 -10.80 20.11 -19.39
CA ASN A 107 -9.72 19.26 -18.89
C ASN A 107 -10.27 17.86 -18.72
N GLU A 108 -9.80 16.93 -19.51
CA GLU A 108 -10.16 15.52 -19.39
C GLU A 108 -9.13 14.80 -18.53
N ILE A 109 -9.59 14.10 -17.49
CA ILE A 109 -8.75 13.31 -16.59
C ILE A 109 -8.82 11.87 -17.04
N TYR A 110 -7.65 11.30 -17.32
CA TYR A 110 -7.49 9.90 -17.69
C TYR A 110 -6.73 9.16 -16.60
N TRP A 111 -7.31 8.04 -16.16
CA TRP A 111 -6.76 7.17 -15.13
C TRP A 111 -6.13 5.93 -15.74
N TYR A 112 -5.02 5.47 -15.18
CA TYR A 112 -4.29 4.28 -15.63
C TYR A 112 -3.51 3.63 -14.51
N VAL A 113 -3.12 2.36 -14.71
CA VAL A 113 -2.22 1.63 -13.83
C VAL A 113 -0.82 1.64 -14.44
N ASP A 114 0.14 2.25 -13.75
CA ASP A 114 1.55 2.05 -14.07
C ASP A 114 2.02 0.73 -13.45
N LEU A 115 2.14 -0.31 -14.28
CA LEU A 115 2.49 -1.66 -13.84
C LEU A 115 3.85 -1.73 -13.15
N ALA A 116 4.84 -0.96 -13.61
CA ALA A 116 6.17 -0.95 -13.00
C ALA A 116 6.11 -0.37 -11.58
N ARG A 117 5.48 0.79 -11.45
CA ARG A 117 5.25 1.44 -10.16
C ARG A 117 4.39 0.59 -9.23
N PHE A 118 3.36 -0.06 -9.75
CA PHE A 118 2.51 -0.97 -8.98
C PHE A 118 3.34 -2.10 -8.36
N VAL A 119 4.18 -2.77 -9.14
CA VAL A 119 5.06 -3.85 -8.67
C VAL A 119 5.99 -3.35 -7.56
N ASP A 120 6.58 -2.18 -7.71
CA ASP A 120 7.49 -1.61 -6.71
C ASP A 120 6.77 -1.26 -5.40
N VAL A 121 5.56 -0.69 -5.48
CA VAL A 121 4.72 -0.42 -4.31
C VAL A 121 4.37 -1.71 -3.57
N ILE A 122 3.98 -2.77 -4.28
CA ILE A 122 3.65 -4.06 -3.66
C ILE A 122 4.88 -4.70 -3.04
N ARG A 123 6.03 -4.68 -3.70
CA ARG A 123 7.30 -5.17 -3.13
C ARG A 123 7.63 -4.46 -1.82
N TRP A 124 7.53 -3.15 -1.80
CA TRP A 124 7.78 -2.35 -0.61
C TRP A 124 6.80 -2.70 0.53
N ARG A 125 5.50 -2.82 0.22
CA ARG A 125 4.47 -3.21 1.21
C ARG A 125 4.74 -4.58 1.80
N VAL A 126 5.04 -5.58 0.97
CA VAL A 126 5.38 -6.95 1.43
C VAL A 126 6.64 -6.93 2.30
N HIS A 127 7.66 -6.18 1.91
CA HIS A 127 8.87 -6.03 2.73
C HIS A 127 8.54 -5.41 4.11
N THR A 128 7.78 -4.33 4.13
CA THR A 128 7.38 -3.65 5.37
C THR A 128 6.55 -4.55 6.29
N MET A 129 5.61 -5.33 5.72
CA MET A 129 4.84 -6.31 6.49
C MET A 129 5.74 -7.38 7.10
N ARG A 130 6.67 -7.95 6.33
CA ARG A 130 7.63 -8.95 6.81
C ARG A 130 8.49 -8.41 7.95
N GLU A 131 9.01 -7.20 7.81
CA GLU A 131 9.80 -6.55 8.86
C GLU A 131 8.97 -6.28 10.12
N THR A 132 7.71 -5.90 9.96
CA THR A 132 6.81 -5.68 11.09
C THR A 132 6.53 -6.99 11.84
N ILE A 133 6.29 -8.08 11.12
CA ILE A 133 6.10 -9.42 11.71
C ILE A 133 7.38 -9.84 12.44
N ARG A 134 8.54 -9.77 11.78
CA ARG A 134 9.83 -10.13 12.39
C ARG A 134 10.12 -9.35 13.68
N LYS A 135 9.84 -8.04 13.68
CA LYS A 135 10.00 -7.20 14.88
C LYS A 135 9.05 -7.64 16.01
N ARG A 136 7.81 -7.99 15.69
CA ARG A 136 6.86 -8.49 16.69
C ARG A 136 7.27 -9.85 17.23
N GLU A 137 7.71 -10.77 16.38
CA GLU A 137 8.22 -12.09 16.78
C GLU A 137 9.44 -11.96 17.69
N SER A 138 10.42 -11.12 17.30
CA SER A 138 11.63 -10.90 18.12
C SER A 138 11.30 -10.21 19.45
N ALA A 139 10.35 -9.28 19.47
CA ALA A 139 9.90 -8.66 20.71
C ALA A 139 9.16 -9.65 21.62
N ALA A 140 8.30 -10.52 21.05
CA ALA A 140 7.62 -11.57 21.80
C ALA A 140 8.63 -12.58 22.38
N THR A 141 9.61 -13.00 21.56
CA THR A 141 10.66 -13.91 22.01
C THR A 141 11.56 -13.28 23.10
N ALA A 142 11.87 -11.99 22.97
CA ALA A 142 12.65 -11.26 23.98
C ALA A 142 11.86 -11.05 25.28
N ALA A 143 10.54 -11.00 25.22
CA ALA A 143 9.68 -10.87 26.39
C ALA A 143 9.55 -12.18 27.18
N LEU A 144 9.85 -13.33 26.56
CA LEU A 144 9.88 -14.62 27.26
C LEU A 144 11.08 -14.65 28.21
N THR A 145 10.79 -14.68 29.49
CA THR A 145 11.80 -14.81 30.55
C THR A 145 11.63 -16.17 31.24
N PHE A 146 12.76 -16.80 31.51
CA PHE A 146 12.83 -18.07 32.23
C PHE A 146 13.42 -17.82 33.60
N ARG A 147 12.86 -18.43 34.63
CA ARG A 147 13.39 -18.33 36.00
C ARG A 147 13.79 -19.71 36.53
N CYS A 148 14.92 -19.73 37.24
CA CYS A 148 15.32 -20.91 37.96
C CYS A 148 14.42 -21.12 39.18
N GLY A 149 13.80 -22.31 39.31
CA GLY A 149 12.95 -22.65 40.45
C GLY A 149 13.68 -22.63 41.79
N ARG A 150 15.02 -22.79 41.80
CA ARG A 150 15.83 -22.85 43.01
C ARG A 150 16.41 -21.50 43.43
N CYS A 151 17.10 -20.79 42.52
CA CYS A 151 17.78 -19.53 42.88
C CYS A 151 17.01 -18.28 42.46
N GLY A 152 15.94 -18.41 41.66
CA GLY A 152 15.11 -17.30 41.18
C GLY A 152 15.78 -16.39 40.13
N VAL A 153 16.98 -16.74 39.64
CA VAL A 153 17.67 -15.98 38.62
C VAL A 153 16.91 -16.07 37.30
N GLY A 154 16.62 -14.89 36.69
CA GLY A 154 15.97 -14.77 35.40
C GLY A 154 16.98 -14.90 34.26
N GLN A 155 16.59 -15.59 33.21
CA GLN A 155 17.37 -15.78 31.99
C GLN A 155 16.53 -15.41 30.78
N SER A 156 17.16 -14.90 29.72
CA SER A 156 16.49 -14.70 28.45
C SER A 156 16.17 -16.04 27.75
N SER A 157 15.22 -16.06 26.84
CA SER A 157 14.89 -17.27 26.05
C SER A 157 16.11 -17.81 25.30
N LEU A 158 16.96 -16.94 24.78
CA LEU A 158 18.20 -17.34 24.08
C LEU A 158 19.20 -17.99 25.02
N ASP A 159 19.38 -17.44 26.20
CA ASP A 159 20.27 -18.03 27.22
C ASP A 159 19.70 -19.34 27.75
N ALA A 160 18.39 -19.44 27.98
CA ALA A 160 17.75 -20.66 28.40
C ALA A 160 18.00 -21.80 27.40
N VAL A 161 17.85 -21.54 26.10
CA VAL A 161 18.19 -22.53 25.04
C VAL A 161 19.67 -22.88 25.06
N ARG A 162 20.55 -21.87 25.18
CA ARG A 162 22.01 -22.05 25.21
C ARG A 162 22.44 -22.97 26.36
N TYR A 163 21.79 -22.84 27.51
CA TYR A 163 22.07 -23.70 28.68
C TYR A 163 21.16 -24.91 28.79
N GLN A 164 20.46 -25.24 27.69
CA GLN A 164 19.54 -26.41 27.64
C GLN A 164 18.51 -26.38 28.78
N PHE A 165 17.98 -25.20 29.11
CA PHE A 165 17.04 -24.96 30.20
C PHE A 165 17.56 -25.33 31.60
N LYS A 166 18.87 -25.45 31.78
CA LYS A 166 19.52 -25.63 33.07
C LYS A 166 20.07 -24.31 33.61
N CYS A 167 20.01 -24.13 34.90
CA CYS A 167 20.51 -22.92 35.52
C CYS A 167 22.05 -22.84 35.41
N PRO A 168 22.63 -21.76 34.84
CA PRO A 168 24.09 -21.62 34.73
C PRO A 168 24.80 -21.16 36.01
N GLU A 169 24.02 -20.78 37.02
CA GLU A 169 24.59 -20.30 38.29
C GLU A 169 25.38 -21.38 39.03
N ARG A 170 26.54 -21.03 39.58
CA ARG A 170 27.47 -21.95 40.26
C ARG A 170 26.81 -22.71 41.39
N LEU A 171 25.88 -22.08 42.10
CA LEU A 171 25.14 -22.71 43.21
C LEU A 171 24.11 -23.76 42.75
N CYS A 172 23.76 -23.75 41.46
CA CYS A 172 22.79 -24.63 40.87
C CYS A 172 23.40 -25.67 39.90
N LEU A 173 24.70 -25.53 39.60
CA LEU A 173 25.41 -26.45 38.68
C LEU A 173 25.38 -27.87 39.16
N GLY A 174 24.83 -28.76 38.33
CA GLY A 174 24.75 -30.21 38.63
C GLY A 174 23.52 -30.64 39.43
N GLU A 175 22.67 -29.73 39.86
CA GLU A 175 21.44 -30.03 40.56
C GLU A 175 20.30 -30.36 39.59
N PRO A 176 19.63 -31.50 39.68
CA PRO A 176 18.59 -31.92 38.75
C PRO A 176 17.35 -31.02 38.80
N ASP A 177 17.08 -30.38 39.93
CA ASP A 177 15.89 -29.53 40.13
C ASP A 177 16.11 -28.04 39.72
N ALA A 178 17.35 -27.67 39.32
CA ALA A 178 17.66 -26.33 38.88
C ALA A 178 17.30 -26.08 37.43
N LEU A 179 16.04 -26.33 37.07
CA LEU A 179 15.50 -26.10 35.75
C LEU A 179 14.99 -24.65 35.60
N LEU A 180 15.16 -24.12 34.41
CA LEU A 180 14.59 -22.83 34.01
C LEU A 180 13.15 -23.07 33.53
N THR A 181 12.20 -22.42 34.16
CA THR A 181 10.79 -22.44 33.77
C THR A 181 10.36 -21.07 33.26
N GLU A 182 9.43 -21.07 32.34
CA GLU A 182 8.82 -19.83 31.84
C GLU A 182 8.09 -19.10 32.99
N SER A 183 8.34 -17.79 33.09
CA SER A 183 7.76 -16.96 34.17
C SER A 183 6.66 -16.05 33.66
#